data_d35510f7e9e82ffc35a45cc06b531184
#
_entry.id   d35510f7e9e82ffc35a45cc06b531184
#
_cell.length_a   1.000
_cell.length_b   1.000
_cell.length_c   1.000
_cell.angle_alpha   90.00
_cell.angle_beta   90.00
_cell.angle_gamma   90.00
#
_symmetry.space_group_name_H-M   'P 1'
#
loop_
_entity.id
_entity.type
_entity.pdbx_description
1 polymer ?
#
loop_
_entity_poly.entity_id
_entity_poly.type
_entity_poly.pdbx_seq_one_letter_code
_entity_poly.pdbx_strand_id
1 'polypeptide(L)' 'MHENLITIATFHNEPEFLLARARLESADIECFAQDENMLRIAAWHSHVFGGIKLRVRESDAQDALAILRQTSPIESE' A
#
# COMPACT_ATOMS: atom_id res chain seq x y z
N MET A 1 -18.54 13.91 4.49
CA MET A 1 -17.63 14.32 3.91
C MET A 1 -16.63 13.42 3.47
N HIS A 2 -15.97 13.62 2.45
CA HIS A 2 -15.05 12.73 1.87
C HIS A 2 -13.69 13.16 2.18
N GLU A 3 -12.85 12.25 2.53
CA GLU A 3 -11.46 12.58 2.65
C GLU A 3 -10.78 12.11 1.43
N ASN A 4 -9.76 12.81 1.03
CA ASN A 4 -8.98 12.39 -0.12
C ASN A 4 -8.14 11.19 0.25
N LEU A 5 -8.02 10.28 -0.68
CA LEU A 5 -7.14 9.15 -0.51
C LEU A 5 -5.83 9.47 -1.20
N ILE A 6 -4.75 9.21 -0.50
CA ILE A 6 -3.42 9.54 -0.97
C ILE A 6 -2.65 8.26 -1.18
N THR A 7 -2.00 8.12 -2.33
CA THR A 7 -1.15 6.98 -2.59
C THR A 7 0.15 7.17 -1.87
N ILE A 8 0.48 6.26 -0.97
CA ILE A 8 1.72 6.38 -0.22
C ILE A 8 2.76 5.38 -0.66
N ALA A 9 2.39 4.39 -1.44
CA ALA A 9 3.36 3.43 -1.92
C ALA A 9 2.76 2.65 -3.07
N THR A 10 3.62 2.10 -3.91
CA THR A 10 3.19 1.27 -5.01
C THR A 10 3.98 -0.01 -4.94
N PHE A 11 3.30 -1.14 -5.04
CA PHE A 11 3.94 -2.43 -4.92
C PHE A 11 3.75 -3.20 -6.22
N HIS A 12 4.75 -3.95 -6.59
CA HIS A 12 4.69 -4.70 -7.82
C HIS A 12 4.48 -6.18 -7.57
N ASN A 13 4.30 -6.57 -6.33
CA ASN A 13 3.88 -7.94 -6.07
C ASN A 13 2.92 -7.91 -4.89
N GLU A 14 2.06 -8.89 -4.86
CA GLU A 14 1.02 -8.92 -3.88
C GLU A 14 1.53 -9.18 -2.47
N PRO A 15 2.49 -10.07 -2.27
CA PRO A 15 2.94 -10.31 -0.90
C PRO A 15 3.48 -9.06 -0.20
N GLU A 16 4.20 -8.23 -0.94
CA GLU A 16 4.71 -7.03 -0.32
C GLU A 16 3.59 -6.06 0.02
N PHE A 17 2.60 -5.98 -0.86
CA PHE A 17 1.47 -5.12 -0.58
C PHE A 17 0.73 -5.61 0.65
N LEU A 18 0.51 -6.92 0.77
CA LEU A 18 -0.23 -7.44 1.90
C LEU A 18 0.51 -7.24 3.20
N LEU A 19 1.83 -7.34 3.18
CA LEU A 19 2.60 -7.10 4.37
C LEU A 19 2.48 -5.65 4.81
N ALA A 20 2.60 -4.73 3.87
CA ALA A 20 2.50 -3.32 4.22
C ALA A 20 1.11 -3.00 4.76
N ARG A 21 0.10 -3.58 4.13
CA ARG A 21 -1.25 -3.33 4.58
C ARG A 21 -1.45 -3.85 5.99
N ALA A 22 -0.94 -5.04 6.27
CA ALA A 22 -1.10 -5.60 7.59
C ALA A 22 -0.45 -4.73 8.66
N ARG A 23 0.69 -4.15 8.34
CA ARG A 23 1.34 -3.30 9.30
C ARG A 23 0.53 -2.05 9.57
N LEU A 24 -0.04 -1.47 8.55
CA LEU A 24 -0.84 -0.27 8.74
C LEU A 24 -2.14 -0.59 9.47
N GLU A 25 -2.74 -1.72 9.14
CA GLU A 25 -3.99 -2.05 9.81
C GLU A 25 -3.75 -2.35 11.27
N SER A 26 -2.60 -2.89 11.62
CA SER A 26 -2.33 -3.14 13.03
C SER A 26 -2.14 -1.84 13.79
N ALA A 27 -1.95 -0.73 13.09
CA ALA A 27 -1.86 0.58 13.72
C ALA A 27 -3.16 1.35 13.55
N ASP A 28 -4.22 0.66 13.20
CA ASP A 28 -5.54 1.27 13.04
C ASP A 28 -5.63 2.24 11.88
N ILE A 29 -4.83 2.04 10.87
CA ILE A 29 -4.91 2.86 9.67
C ILE A 29 -5.58 2.05 8.58
N GLU A 30 -6.68 2.55 8.09
CA GLU A 30 -7.41 1.86 7.06
C GLU A 30 -6.72 2.03 5.72
N CYS A 31 -6.59 0.96 4.97
CA CYS A 31 -5.88 0.98 3.71
C CYS A 31 -6.81 0.67 2.56
N PHE A 32 -6.52 1.28 1.42
CA PHE A 32 -7.30 1.07 0.22
C PHE A 32 -6.33 0.69 -0.90
N ALA A 33 -6.69 -0.28 -1.67
CA ALA A 33 -5.85 -0.70 -2.77
C ALA A 33 -6.43 -0.18 -4.06
N GLN A 34 -5.57 0.27 -4.95
CA GLN A 34 -6.00 0.67 -6.26
C GLN A 34 -5.09 0.00 -7.25
N ASP A 35 -5.68 -0.78 -8.17
CA ASP A 35 -4.92 -1.47 -9.17
C ASP A 35 -5.67 -1.26 -10.45
N GLU A 36 -5.04 -0.65 -11.41
CA GLU A 36 -5.71 -0.36 -12.65
C GLU A 36 -6.08 -1.61 -13.37
N ASN A 37 -5.46 -2.71 -13.06
CA ASN A 37 -5.76 -3.95 -13.73
C ASN A 37 -6.61 -4.84 -12.90
N MET A 38 -7.28 -4.30 -11.90
CA MET A 38 -8.03 -5.13 -11.03
C MET A 38 -9.10 -5.92 -11.73
N LEU A 39 -9.65 -5.41 -12.80
CA LEU A 39 -10.68 -6.12 -13.50
C LEU A 39 -10.13 -7.28 -14.30
N ARG A 40 -8.84 -7.41 -14.42
CA ARG A 40 -8.28 -8.49 -15.16
C ARG A 40 -7.49 -9.32 -14.23
N ILE A 41 -8.09 -10.33 -13.72
CA ILE A 41 -7.41 -11.17 -12.78
C ILE A 41 -6.12 -11.68 -13.29
N ALA A 42 -6.05 -11.97 -14.55
CA ALA A 42 -4.83 -12.48 -15.08
C ALA A 42 -3.69 -11.51 -15.01
N ALA A 43 -4.00 -10.24 -14.82
CA ALA A 43 -2.95 -9.26 -14.78
C ALA A 43 -2.00 -9.47 -13.62
N TRP A 44 -2.42 -10.21 -12.62
CA TRP A 44 -1.53 -10.47 -11.54
C TRP A 44 -0.28 -11.17 -12.00
N HIS A 45 -0.35 -11.87 -13.10
CA HIS A 45 0.79 -12.62 -13.54
C HIS A 45 1.69 -11.81 -14.40
N SER A 46 1.25 -10.71 -14.89
CA SER A 46 2.06 -10.05 -15.88
C SER A 46 3.06 -9.11 -15.27
N HIS A 47 2.75 -8.52 -14.17
CA HIS A 47 3.69 -7.61 -13.59
C HIS A 47 4.06 -6.46 -14.48
N VAL A 48 3.31 -6.25 -15.51
CA VAL A 48 3.72 -5.29 -16.46
C VAL A 48 3.23 -3.93 -16.17
N PHE A 49 2.24 -3.80 -15.38
CA PHE A 49 1.65 -2.53 -15.22
C PHE A 49 1.99 -1.90 -13.92
N GLY A 50 1.47 -0.79 -13.63
CA GLY A 50 1.86 0.01 -12.52
C GLY A 50 1.76 -0.59 -11.14
N GLY A 51 1.22 -1.73 -11.01
CA GLY A 51 1.21 -2.37 -9.72
C GLY A 51 0.05 -1.94 -8.85
N ILE A 52 0.15 -2.26 -7.59
CA ILE A 52 -0.91 -2.01 -6.63
C ILE A 52 -0.57 -0.78 -5.85
N LYS A 53 -1.45 0.20 -5.89
CA LYS A 53 -1.23 1.43 -5.17
C LYS A 53 -1.88 1.32 -3.80
N LEU A 54 -1.10 1.60 -2.77
CA LEU A 54 -1.60 1.57 -1.42
C LEU A 54 -1.99 2.98 -1.05
N ARG A 55 -3.25 3.17 -0.71
CA ARG A 55 -3.75 4.48 -0.41
C ARG A 55 -4.30 4.53 0.98
N VAL A 56 -4.20 5.67 1.61
CA VAL A 56 -4.77 5.90 2.93
C VAL A 56 -5.43 7.26 2.92
N ARG A 57 -6.21 7.55 3.92
CA ARG A 57 -6.80 8.87 4.03
C ARG A 57 -5.71 9.89 4.22
N GLU A 58 -5.95 11.06 3.73
CA GLU A 58 -4.96 12.11 3.84
C GLU A 58 -4.57 12.34 5.27
N SER A 59 -5.51 12.27 6.18
CA SER A 59 -5.22 12.51 7.58
C SER A 59 -4.31 11.44 8.18
N ASP A 60 -4.21 10.28 7.53
CA ASP A 60 -3.36 9.22 8.04
C ASP A 60 -2.04 9.13 7.29
N ALA A 61 -1.84 9.95 6.29
CA ALA A 61 -0.72 9.74 5.38
C ALA A 61 0.63 9.82 6.05
N GLN A 62 0.82 10.79 6.92
CA GLN A 62 2.11 10.93 7.53
C GLN A 62 2.41 9.79 8.48
N ASP A 63 1.42 9.36 9.25
CA ASP A 63 1.63 8.25 10.14
C ASP A 63 1.88 6.97 9.35
N ALA A 64 1.16 6.81 8.25
CA ALA A 64 1.33 5.62 7.45
C ALA A 64 2.73 5.57 6.85
N LEU A 65 3.22 6.69 6.35
CA LEU A 65 4.55 6.71 5.79
C LEU A 65 5.60 6.40 6.84
N ALA A 66 5.40 6.91 8.04
CA ALA A 66 6.36 6.65 9.10
C ALA A 66 6.38 5.18 9.47
N ILE A 67 5.21 4.54 9.50
CA ILE A 67 5.15 3.14 9.82
C ILE A 67 5.84 2.31 8.74
N LEU A 68 5.61 2.65 7.50
CA LEU A 68 6.24 1.88 6.44
C LEU A 68 7.75 2.05 6.44
N ARG A 69 8.22 3.22 6.82
CA ARG A 69 9.65 3.38 6.88
C ARG A 69 10.27 2.60 8.02
N GLN A 70 9.54 2.46 9.11
CA GLN A 70 10.09 1.74 10.23
C GLN A 70 10.16 0.27 10.00
N THR A 71 9.48 -0.22 9.02
CA THR A 71 9.44 -1.64 8.84
C THR A 71 10.53 -2.16 7.96
N SER A 72 11.44 -1.33 7.56
CA SER A 72 12.49 -1.82 6.73
C SER A 72 13.52 -2.49 7.57
N PRO A 73 13.61 -3.78 7.55
CA PRO A 73 14.47 -4.49 8.45
C PRO A 73 15.90 -4.38 8.10
N ILE A 74 16.19 -4.09 6.90
CA ILE A 74 17.48 -4.14 6.48
C ILE A 74 18.31 -3.13 7.08
N GLU A 75 17.82 -2.04 7.37
CA GLU A 75 18.61 -1.11 7.83
C GLU A 75 18.97 -1.27 9.15
N SER A 76 18.48 -2.09 9.75
CA SER A 76 18.87 -2.22 10.99
C SER A 76 20.23 -2.55 11.05
N GLU A 77 20.77 -2.48 10.80
CA GLU A 77 21.93 -2.71 10.96
C GLU A 77 22.57 -2.25 11.23
#